data_0b7ddc53a5223a46a952efddf8e21962
#
_entry.id   0b7ddc53a5223a46a952efddf8e21962
#
_cell.length_a   1.000
_cell.length_b   1.000
_cell.length_c   1.000
_cell.angle_alpha   90.00
_cell.angle_beta   90.00
_cell.angle_gamma   90.00
#
_symmetry.space_group_name_H-M   'P 1'
#
loop_
_entity.id
_entity.type
_entity.pdbx_description
1 polymer ?
#
loop_
_entity_poly.entity_id
_entity_poly.type
_entity_poly.pdbx_seq_one_letter_code
_entity_poly.pdbx_strand_id
1 'polypeptide(L)'
;GTQTLSESDGFTTSINIDNDTGTTTLMLAGPSNKWFGIGFGNSNMIGTDILMTNGSSTLRDAYSSARAQPQPEPSQDWTLEVNSVVNGTRTIVASRANNTGDSNDYVFNASAGSLTVIWAMGSSTEYAYHSIRGVTALSVSLGISENNLLSFEMYPNPVSDFLNIQLPTGSEKAE
;
A
#
# COMPACT_ATOMS: atom_id res chain seq x y z
N GLY A 1 0.23 2.28 8.53
CA GLY A 1 0.22 3.74 8.50
C GLY A 1 0.93 4.30 7.27
N THR A 2 0.78 5.59 7.02
CA THR A 2 1.46 6.28 5.91
C THR A 2 2.93 6.47 6.23
N GLN A 3 3.81 6.22 5.26
CA GLN A 3 5.26 6.42 5.36
C GLN A 3 5.72 7.43 4.30
N THR A 4 6.65 8.30 4.68
CA THR A 4 7.24 9.29 3.77
C THR A 4 8.41 8.65 3.02
N LEU A 5 8.38 8.75 1.69
CA LEU A 5 9.45 8.31 0.80
C LEU A 5 10.41 9.46 0.47
N SER A 6 9.87 10.65 0.22
CA SER A 6 10.64 11.89 0.03
C SER A 6 9.92 13.04 0.72
N GLU A 7 10.53 13.60 1.76
CA GLU A 7 9.97 14.76 2.49
C GLU A 7 9.95 16.02 1.63
N SER A 8 11.05 16.28 0.91
CA SER A 8 11.19 17.49 0.07
C SER A 8 10.17 17.58 -1.05
N ASP A 9 9.68 16.44 -1.54
CA ASP A 9 8.73 16.36 -2.66
C ASP A 9 7.32 15.96 -2.20
N GLY A 10 7.12 15.68 -0.93
CA GLY A 10 5.84 15.24 -0.38
C GLY A 10 5.40 13.88 -0.92
N PHE A 11 6.36 13.00 -1.28
CA PHE A 11 6.05 11.66 -1.77
C PHE A 11 5.89 10.69 -0.62
N THR A 12 4.69 10.15 -0.49
CA THR A 12 4.29 9.24 0.60
C THR A 12 3.64 7.98 0.06
N THR A 13 3.65 6.93 0.87
CA THR A 13 2.99 5.66 0.58
C THR A 13 2.37 5.06 1.83
N SER A 14 1.36 4.25 1.65
CA SER A 14 0.91 3.27 2.64
C SER A 14 0.53 1.97 1.95
N ILE A 15 0.78 0.86 2.61
CA ILE A 15 0.43 -0.46 2.11
C ILE A 15 -0.34 -1.22 3.19
N ASN A 16 -1.40 -1.87 2.77
CA ASN A 16 -2.16 -2.82 3.57
C ASN A 16 -2.17 -4.15 2.83
N ILE A 17 -1.66 -5.18 3.47
CA ILE A 17 -1.66 -6.55 2.96
C ILE A 17 -2.59 -7.37 3.84
N ASP A 18 -3.69 -7.80 3.28
CA ASP A 18 -4.70 -8.61 3.94
C ASP A 18 -4.56 -10.07 3.47
N ASN A 19 -4.13 -10.94 4.38
CA ASN A 19 -3.99 -12.37 4.08
C ASN A 19 -5.33 -13.11 4.09
N ASP A 20 -6.33 -12.61 4.80
CA ASP A 20 -7.64 -13.25 4.91
C ASP A 20 -8.44 -13.09 3.63
N THR A 21 -8.41 -11.89 3.05
CA THR A 21 -9.04 -11.63 1.74
C THR A 21 -8.11 -11.92 0.56
N GLY A 22 -6.81 -12.12 0.81
CA GLY A 22 -5.82 -12.30 -0.22
C GLY A 22 -5.57 -11.05 -1.07
N THR A 23 -5.77 -9.85 -0.53
CA THR A 23 -5.71 -8.58 -1.28
C THR A 23 -4.70 -7.62 -0.68
N THR A 24 -3.92 -7.00 -1.54
CA THR A 24 -3.05 -5.86 -1.19
C THR A 24 -3.66 -4.57 -1.70
N THR A 25 -3.75 -3.57 -0.82
CA THR A 25 -4.13 -2.19 -1.15
C THR A 25 -2.94 -1.27 -0.94
N LEU A 26 -2.60 -0.50 -1.95
CA LEU A 26 -1.50 0.47 -1.96
C LEU A 26 -2.06 1.88 -2.16
N MET A 27 -1.58 2.82 -1.36
CA MET A 27 -1.77 4.25 -1.59
C MET A 27 -0.42 4.88 -1.93
N LEU A 28 -0.40 5.69 -2.97
CA LEU A 28 0.72 6.57 -3.32
C LEU A 28 0.20 8.01 -3.38
N ALA A 29 0.92 8.94 -2.78
CA ALA A 29 0.62 10.36 -2.89
C ALA A 29 1.89 11.16 -3.19
N GLY A 30 1.83 12.02 -4.21
CA GLY A 30 2.97 12.82 -4.67
C GLY A 30 2.54 14.00 -5.53
N PRO A 31 3.48 14.84 -6.01
CA PRO A 31 3.19 15.99 -6.85
C PRO A 31 2.44 15.60 -8.13
N SER A 32 1.32 16.27 -8.40
CA SER A 32 0.44 15.93 -9.55
C SER A 32 1.06 16.26 -10.92
N ASN A 33 2.12 17.06 -10.95
CA ASN A 33 2.85 17.45 -12.15
C ASN A 33 4.10 16.58 -12.43
N LYS A 34 4.25 15.48 -11.71
CA LYS A 34 5.36 14.54 -11.88
C LYS A 34 4.84 13.12 -12.04
N TRP A 35 5.59 12.26 -12.74
CA TRP A 35 5.41 10.83 -12.63
C TRP A 35 6.09 10.31 -11.37
N PHE A 36 5.56 9.28 -10.77
CA PHE A 36 6.17 8.57 -9.65
C PHE A 36 5.80 7.09 -9.66
N GLY A 37 6.59 6.29 -8.96
CA GLY A 37 6.36 4.86 -8.87
C GLY A 37 7.12 4.23 -7.72
N ILE A 38 6.72 2.98 -7.43
CA ILE A 38 7.27 2.15 -6.38
C ILE A 38 7.50 0.74 -6.93
N GLY A 39 8.59 0.10 -6.53
CA GLY A 39 8.88 -1.29 -6.86
C GLY A 39 9.05 -2.13 -5.61
N PHE A 40 8.72 -3.41 -5.68
CA PHE A 40 8.52 -4.28 -4.52
C PHE A 40 9.58 -5.36 -4.41
N GLY A 41 9.94 -5.70 -3.16
CA GLY A 41 10.74 -6.86 -2.80
C GLY A 41 12.23 -6.78 -3.14
N ASN A 42 12.71 -5.65 -3.65
CA ASN A 42 14.10 -5.51 -4.10
C ASN A 42 14.70 -4.17 -3.68
N SER A 43 16.02 -4.10 -3.57
CA SER A 43 16.78 -2.87 -3.30
C SER A 43 17.37 -2.23 -4.57
N ASN A 44 17.16 -2.81 -5.73
CA ASN A 44 17.59 -2.30 -7.02
C ASN A 44 16.54 -2.55 -8.11
N MET A 45 16.68 -1.87 -9.24
CA MET A 45 15.66 -1.83 -10.27
C MET A 45 15.51 -3.16 -11.05
N ILE A 46 16.61 -3.88 -11.27
CA ILE A 46 16.60 -5.08 -12.13
C ILE A 46 15.91 -6.23 -11.40
N GLY A 47 14.95 -6.87 -12.08
CA GLY A 47 14.18 -7.98 -11.50
C GLY A 47 13.10 -7.51 -10.54
N THR A 48 12.57 -6.30 -10.72
CA THR A 48 11.61 -5.70 -9.79
C THR A 48 10.27 -5.44 -10.48
N ASP A 49 9.21 -5.89 -9.82
CA ASP A 49 7.82 -5.55 -10.06
C ASP A 49 7.58 -4.09 -9.64
N ILE A 50 7.02 -3.26 -10.51
CA ILE A 50 6.92 -1.81 -10.32
C ILE A 50 5.53 -1.31 -10.68
N LEU A 51 4.90 -0.57 -9.77
CA LEU A 51 3.71 0.22 -10.05
C LEU A 51 4.08 1.67 -10.30
N MET A 52 3.63 2.24 -11.41
CA MET A 52 3.91 3.62 -11.81
C MET A 52 2.63 4.39 -12.18
N THR A 53 2.68 5.71 -11.99
CA THR A 53 1.67 6.64 -12.50
C THR A 53 2.32 7.90 -13.07
N ASN A 54 1.76 8.42 -14.15
CA ASN A 54 2.17 9.68 -14.76
C ASN A 54 1.07 10.74 -14.74
N GLY A 55 0.03 10.50 -13.94
CA GLY A 55 -1.09 11.43 -13.86
C GLY A 55 -2.24 11.13 -14.81
N SER A 56 -2.14 10.07 -15.63
CA SER A 56 -3.27 9.55 -16.40
C SER A 56 -4.28 8.85 -15.48
N SER A 57 -5.42 8.49 -16.03
CA SER A 57 -6.43 7.70 -15.32
C SER A 57 -6.09 6.21 -15.21
N THR A 58 -4.93 5.81 -15.73
CA THR A 58 -4.46 4.42 -15.72
C THR A 58 -3.17 4.31 -14.94
N LEU A 59 -3.02 3.22 -14.22
CA LEU A 59 -1.74 2.79 -13.66
C LEU A 59 -0.95 2.03 -14.71
N ARG A 60 0.34 1.95 -14.50
CA ARG A 60 1.23 1.07 -15.25
C ARG A 60 1.78 0.02 -14.28
N ASP A 61 1.34 -1.20 -14.45
CA ASP A 61 1.97 -2.38 -13.93
C ASP A 61 3.12 -2.74 -14.84
N ALA A 62 4.33 -2.82 -14.30
CA ALA A 62 5.55 -2.88 -15.09
C ALA A 62 6.62 -3.73 -14.42
N TYR A 63 7.38 -4.45 -15.23
CA TYR A 63 8.56 -5.18 -14.80
C TYR A 63 9.84 -4.57 -15.32
N SER A 64 10.84 -4.49 -14.47
CA SER A 64 12.15 -3.96 -14.85
C SER A 64 13.16 -5.09 -15.05
N SER A 65 13.37 -5.49 -16.30
CA SER A 65 14.38 -6.49 -16.66
C SER A 65 15.81 -5.91 -16.81
N ALA A 66 15.93 -4.59 -16.84
CA ALA A 66 17.20 -3.89 -17.04
C ALA A 66 17.19 -2.51 -16.36
N ARG A 67 18.36 -1.82 -16.35
CA ARG A 67 18.44 -0.41 -15.94
C ARG A 67 17.98 0.51 -17.10
N ALA A 68 16.71 0.39 -17.43
CA ALA A 68 16.04 1.15 -18.48
C ALA A 68 14.63 1.52 -18.00
N GLN A 69 13.86 2.22 -18.79
CA GLN A 69 12.46 2.49 -18.46
C GLN A 69 11.71 1.16 -18.29
N PRO A 70 11.03 0.93 -17.13
CA PRO A 70 10.25 -0.27 -16.93
C PRO A 70 9.18 -0.42 -18.01
N GLN A 71 9.06 -1.62 -18.55
CA GLN A 71 8.09 -1.90 -19.61
C GLN A 71 6.77 -2.34 -18.99
N PRO A 72 5.62 -1.89 -19.52
CA PRO A 72 4.34 -2.37 -19.08
C PRO A 72 4.25 -3.88 -19.30
N GLU A 73 3.68 -4.57 -18.35
CA GLU A 73 3.41 -5.99 -18.47
C GLU A 73 2.18 -6.26 -19.34
N PRO A 74 2.10 -7.45 -19.97
CA PRO A 74 0.91 -7.84 -20.73
C PRO A 74 -0.34 -7.93 -19.85
N SER A 75 -0.20 -8.40 -18.62
CA SER A 75 -1.22 -8.36 -17.59
C SER A 75 -1.08 -7.05 -16.78
N GLN A 76 -2.19 -6.42 -16.44
CA GLN A 76 -2.23 -5.21 -15.62
C GLN A 76 -3.09 -5.56 -14.41
N ASP A 77 -2.43 -6.08 -13.36
CA ASP A 77 -3.12 -6.74 -12.25
C ASP A 77 -3.60 -5.75 -11.17
N TRP A 78 -3.13 -4.50 -11.22
CA TRP A 78 -3.58 -3.45 -10.33
C TRP A 78 -4.90 -2.82 -10.79
N THR A 79 -5.91 -2.86 -9.93
CA THR A 79 -7.16 -2.13 -10.09
C THR A 79 -7.03 -0.74 -9.48
N LEU A 80 -7.24 0.31 -10.28
CA LEU A 80 -7.27 1.70 -9.82
C LEU A 80 -8.60 1.99 -9.12
N GLU A 81 -8.56 2.31 -7.84
CA GLU A 81 -9.75 2.63 -7.03
C GLU A 81 -9.93 4.14 -6.86
N VAL A 82 -8.84 4.86 -6.61
CA VAL A 82 -8.84 6.32 -6.46
C VAL A 82 -7.72 6.94 -7.27
N ASN A 83 -8.07 8.00 -8.01
CA ASN A 83 -7.11 8.92 -8.61
C ASN A 83 -7.65 10.34 -8.43
N SER A 84 -7.14 11.06 -7.46
CA SER A 84 -7.59 12.40 -7.13
C SER A 84 -6.43 13.37 -7.05
N VAL A 85 -6.71 14.65 -7.32
CA VAL A 85 -5.73 15.73 -7.16
C VAL A 85 -6.33 16.80 -6.28
N VAL A 86 -5.65 17.08 -5.16
CA VAL A 86 -6.04 18.14 -4.23
C VAL A 86 -4.81 18.97 -3.91
N ASN A 87 -4.90 20.28 -4.10
CA ASN A 87 -3.82 21.23 -3.80
C ASN A 87 -2.45 20.84 -4.43
N GLY A 88 -2.47 20.33 -5.66
CA GLY A 88 -1.25 19.92 -6.35
C GLY A 88 -0.69 18.55 -5.97
N THR A 89 -1.31 17.86 -5.03
CA THR A 89 -0.97 16.49 -4.65
C THR A 89 -1.91 15.50 -5.33
N ARG A 90 -1.36 14.54 -6.06
CA ARG A 90 -2.08 13.39 -6.59
C ARG A 90 -2.07 12.26 -5.59
N THR A 91 -3.23 11.71 -5.31
CA THR A 91 -3.39 10.48 -4.52
C THR A 91 -3.94 9.38 -5.41
N ILE A 92 -3.23 8.28 -5.42
CA ILE A 92 -3.61 7.03 -6.08
C ILE A 92 -3.90 6.01 -4.98
N VAL A 93 -5.02 5.30 -5.10
CA VAL A 93 -5.28 4.07 -4.35
C VAL A 93 -5.52 2.97 -5.37
N ALA A 94 -4.82 1.88 -5.21
CA ALA A 94 -4.96 0.72 -6.09
C ALA A 94 -4.88 -0.57 -5.28
N SER A 95 -5.55 -1.61 -5.77
CA SER A 95 -5.53 -2.93 -5.15
C SER A 95 -5.21 -4.02 -6.17
N ARG A 96 -4.66 -5.15 -5.69
CA ARG A 96 -4.51 -6.38 -6.45
C ARG A 96 -4.51 -7.59 -5.52
N ALA A 97 -4.60 -8.78 -6.09
CA ALA A 97 -4.39 -10.02 -5.35
C ALA A 97 -2.98 -10.06 -4.74
N ASN A 98 -2.82 -10.63 -3.54
CA ASN A 98 -1.52 -10.84 -2.92
C ASN A 98 -0.60 -11.71 -3.79
N ASN A 99 -1.19 -12.65 -4.50
CA ASN A 99 -0.53 -13.49 -5.50
C ASN A 99 -1.41 -13.50 -6.76
N THR A 100 -0.94 -12.88 -7.82
CA THR A 100 -1.62 -12.80 -9.12
C THR A 100 -1.44 -14.08 -9.95
N GLY A 101 -0.40 -14.88 -9.64
CA GLY A 101 0.03 -16.00 -10.44
C GLY A 101 0.98 -15.61 -11.58
N ASP A 102 1.23 -14.32 -11.82
CA ASP A 102 2.27 -13.86 -12.74
C ASP A 102 3.65 -14.01 -12.09
N SER A 103 4.62 -14.53 -12.85
CA SER A 103 5.98 -14.79 -12.36
C SER A 103 6.83 -13.53 -12.17
N ASN A 104 6.44 -12.43 -12.78
CA ASN A 104 7.10 -11.13 -12.65
C ASN A 104 6.58 -10.34 -11.46
N ASP A 105 5.40 -10.69 -10.97
CA ASP A 105 4.75 -10.02 -9.86
C ASP A 105 5.32 -10.41 -8.51
N TYR A 106 5.48 -9.43 -7.66
CA TYR A 106 5.82 -9.67 -6.26
C TYR A 106 4.65 -10.29 -5.50
N VAL A 107 4.91 -11.41 -4.80
CA VAL A 107 3.90 -12.03 -3.93
C VAL A 107 3.93 -11.36 -2.56
N PHE A 108 2.86 -10.66 -2.24
CA PHE A 108 2.72 -9.96 -0.97
C PHE A 108 2.39 -10.91 0.18
N ASN A 109 2.99 -10.67 1.35
CA ASN A 109 2.74 -11.45 2.56
C ASN A 109 2.78 -10.56 3.80
N ALA A 110 1.67 -10.40 4.49
CA ALA A 110 1.55 -9.61 5.71
C ALA A 110 2.47 -10.11 6.85
N SER A 111 2.76 -11.41 6.89
CA SER A 111 3.62 -12.01 7.93
C SER A 111 5.11 -11.65 7.78
N ALA A 112 5.50 -10.99 6.70
CA ALA A 112 6.91 -10.62 6.47
C ALA A 112 7.43 -9.54 7.45
N GLY A 113 6.52 -8.78 8.11
CA GLY A 113 6.88 -7.72 9.07
C GLY A 113 7.45 -6.45 8.41
N SER A 114 8.19 -6.58 7.32
CA SER A 114 8.69 -5.47 6.52
C SER A 114 8.77 -5.83 5.03
N LEU A 115 8.61 -4.83 4.18
CA LEU A 115 8.73 -4.93 2.73
C LEU A 115 9.77 -3.95 2.23
N THR A 116 10.86 -4.45 1.64
CA THR A 116 11.82 -3.58 0.94
C THR A 116 11.20 -3.06 -0.33
N VAL A 117 11.27 -1.75 -0.54
CA VAL A 117 10.79 -1.10 -1.75
C VAL A 117 11.84 -0.15 -2.31
N ILE A 118 11.87 -0.06 -3.63
CA ILE A 118 12.50 1.05 -4.35
C ILE A 118 11.42 2.04 -4.75
N TRP A 119 11.77 3.30 -4.86
CA TRP A 119 10.84 4.32 -5.33
C TRP A 119 11.58 5.34 -6.20
N ALA A 120 10.84 5.97 -7.10
CA ALA A 120 11.38 6.99 -7.98
C ALA A 120 10.31 8.01 -8.39
N MET A 121 10.77 9.21 -8.73
CA MET A 121 9.95 10.30 -9.24
C MET A 121 10.69 11.05 -10.35
N GLY A 122 9.96 11.47 -11.35
CA GLY A 122 10.48 12.31 -12.45
C GLY A 122 10.43 13.79 -12.14
N SER A 123 10.86 14.58 -13.12
CA SER A 123 10.75 16.06 -13.08
C SER A 123 9.47 16.57 -13.75
N SER A 124 8.75 15.73 -14.48
CA SER A 124 7.51 16.04 -15.19
C SER A 124 6.58 14.84 -15.21
N THR A 125 5.42 14.95 -15.85
CA THR A 125 4.48 13.83 -16.06
C THR A 125 4.94 12.83 -17.13
N GLU A 126 5.89 13.19 -17.97
CA GLU A 126 6.42 12.27 -18.98
C GLU A 126 7.33 11.24 -18.33
N TYR A 127 7.14 9.96 -18.65
CA TYR A 127 8.04 8.90 -18.23
C TYR A 127 9.42 9.07 -18.84
N ALA A 128 10.35 9.51 -18.05
CA ALA A 128 11.73 9.75 -18.39
C ALA A 128 12.65 9.29 -17.25
N TYR A 129 13.94 9.55 -17.35
CA TYR A 129 14.87 9.26 -16.26
C TYR A 129 14.43 10.00 -14.98
N HIS A 130 14.40 9.29 -13.86
CA HIS A 130 13.98 9.84 -12.57
C HIS A 130 14.90 10.99 -12.12
N SER A 131 14.33 12.02 -11.51
CA SER A 131 15.06 13.12 -10.89
C SER A 131 15.52 12.76 -9.48
N ILE A 132 14.72 11.96 -8.77
CA ILE A 132 15.02 11.42 -7.44
C ILE A 132 14.61 9.96 -7.36
N ARG A 133 15.24 9.24 -6.47
CA ARG A 133 14.96 7.83 -6.17
C ARG A 133 15.47 7.47 -4.79
N GLY A 134 14.96 6.38 -4.27
CA GLY A 134 15.43 5.83 -3.00
C GLY A 134 15.08 4.36 -2.81
N VAL A 135 15.55 3.84 -1.71
CA VAL A 135 15.23 2.50 -1.19
C VAL A 135 14.77 2.69 0.25
N THR A 136 13.71 2.00 0.63
CA THR A 136 13.22 2.04 2.00
C THR A 136 12.60 0.69 2.39
N ALA A 137 12.45 0.44 3.69
CA ALA A 137 11.68 -0.68 4.19
C ALA A 137 10.35 -0.15 4.72
N LEU A 138 9.25 -0.60 4.14
CA LEU A 138 7.91 -0.33 4.65
C LEU A 138 7.59 -1.31 5.77
N SER A 139 7.06 -0.83 6.88
CA SER A 139 6.51 -1.70 7.91
C SER A 139 5.21 -2.30 7.42
N VAL A 140 5.15 -3.63 7.38
CA VAL A 140 3.95 -4.39 7.10
C VAL A 140 3.45 -4.92 8.44
N SER A 141 2.34 -4.39 8.93
CA SER A 141 1.65 -4.98 10.07
C SER A 141 0.67 -6.04 9.55
N LEU A 142 0.57 -7.16 10.25
CA LEU A 142 -0.61 -8.00 10.16
C LEU A 142 -1.79 -7.06 10.41
N GLY A 143 -2.61 -6.84 9.40
CA GLY A 143 -3.85 -6.10 9.55
C GLY A 143 -4.78 -6.90 10.45
N ILE A 144 -4.61 -6.73 11.75
CA ILE A 144 -5.75 -6.87 12.63
C ILE A 144 -6.57 -5.64 12.22
N SER A 145 -7.61 -5.86 11.45
CA SER A 145 -8.68 -4.89 11.35
C SER A 145 -9.01 -4.52 12.78
N GLU A 146 -8.74 -3.27 13.18
CA GLU A 146 -9.30 -2.73 14.42
C GLU A 146 -10.81 -2.56 14.23
N ASN A 147 -11.43 -3.56 13.63
CA ASN A 147 -12.86 -3.73 13.61
C ASN A 147 -13.25 -4.34 14.95
N ASN A 148 -13.50 -3.42 15.87
CA ASN A 148 -14.12 -3.71 17.13
C ASN A 148 -13.28 -4.58 18.11
N LEU A 149 -12.23 -3.98 18.68
CA LEU A 149 -11.99 -4.29 20.07
C LEU A 149 -13.29 -3.93 20.80
N LEU A 150 -14.09 -4.95 21.10
CA LEU A 150 -15.23 -4.80 21.97
C LEU A 150 -14.67 -4.29 23.30
N SER A 151 -14.66 -2.97 23.50
CA SER A 151 -14.40 -2.43 24.83
C SER A 151 -15.60 -2.78 25.68
N PHE A 152 -15.42 -3.67 26.62
CA PHE A 152 -16.42 -3.97 27.63
C PHE A 152 -15.89 -3.56 28.98
N GLU A 153 -16.76 -2.99 29.78
CA GLU A 153 -16.45 -2.67 31.17
C GLU A 153 -17.01 -3.77 32.09
N MET A 154 -16.20 -4.21 33.02
CA MET A 154 -16.62 -5.17 34.05
C MET A 154 -16.58 -4.49 35.40
N TYR A 155 -17.72 -4.49 36.10
CA TYR A 155 -17.82 -3.97 37.46
C TYR A 155 -18.86 -4.77 38.29
N PRO A 156 -18.73 -4.84 39.59
CA PRO A 156 -17.59 -4.38 40.38
C PRO A 156 -16.37 -5.29 40.21
N ASN A 157 -15.20 -4.75 40.46
CA ASN A 157 -13.95 -5.50 40.47
C ASN A 157 -13.18 -5.17 41.77
N PRO A 158 -13.07 -6.11 42.75
CA PRO A 158 -13.44 -7.52 42.69
C PRO A 158 -14.95 -7.76 42.76
N VAL A 159 -15.41 -8.86 42.15
CA VAL A 159 -16.81 -9.32 42.20
C VAL A 159 -17.10 -9.94 43.55
N SER A 160 -18.19 -9.53 44.21
CA SER A 160 -18.69 -10.17 45.45
C SER A 160 -19.81 -11.17 45.18
N ASP A 161 -20.84 -10.76 44.43
CA ASP A 161 -22.00 -11.60 44.13
C ASP A 161 -22.35 -11.64 42.64
N PHE A 162 -22.29 -10.50 41.95
CA PHE A 162 -22.67 -10.39 40.53
C PHE A 162 -21.61 -9.62 39.75
N LEU A 163 -21.27 -10.12 38.55
CA LEU A 163 -20.47 -9.44 37.55
C LEU A 163 -21.40 -8.85 36.48
N ASN A 164 -21.39 -7.53 36.32
CA ASN A 164 -22.07 -6.88 35.21
C ASN A 164 -21.08 -6.68 34.03
N ILE A 165 -21.47 -7.16 32.86
CA ILE A 165 -20.72 -6.97 31.64
C ILE A 165 -21.56 -6.09 30.73
N GLN A 166 -21.07 -4.89 30.42
CA GLN A 166 -21.72 -4.00 29.49
C GLN A 166 -21.06 -4.16 28.10
N LEU A 167 -21.82 -4.67 27.15
CA LEU A 167 -21.37 -4.82 25.77
C LEU A 167 -21.70 -3.55 24.98
N PRO A 168 -20.88 -3.18 23.97
CA PRO A 168 -21.21 -2.10 23.05
C PRO A 168 -22.53 -2.34 22.34
N THR A 169 -23.27 -1.28 22.06
CA THR A 169 -24.51 -1.34 21.29
C THR A 169 -24.27 -1.94 19.89
N GLY A 170 -24.99 -2.99 19.54
CA GLY A 170 -24.85 -3.71 18.27
C GLY A 170 -24.17 -5.09 18.37
N SER A 171 -23.73 -5.51 19.58
CA SER A 171 -23.12 -6.83 19.81
C SER A 171 -24.15 -7.94 20.15
N GLU A 172 -25.41 -7.78 19.79
CA GLU A 172 -26.53 -8.63 20.21
C GLU A 172 -26.58 -10.04 19.59
N LYS A 173 -25.52 -10.47 18.89
CA LYS A 173 -25.43 -11.83 18.33
C LYS A 173 -24.04 -12.41 18.55
N ALA A 174 -23.85 -12.97 19.74
CA ALA A 174 -22.88 -14.04 19.95
C ALA A 174 -23.69 -15.27 20.40
N GLU A 175 -23.94 -16.20 19.47
CA GLU A 175 -24.31 -17.56 19.78
C GLU A 175 -23.05 -18.41 19.98
#